data_883786cdce3577eb36d23b90fdc7d979
#
_entry.id   883786cdce3577eb36d23b90fdc7d979
#
_cell.length_a   1.000
_cell.length_b   1.000
_cell.length_c   1.000
_cell.angle_alpha   90.00
_cell.angle_beta   90.00
_cell.angle_gamma   90.00
#
_symmetry.space_group_name_H-M   'P 1'
#
loop_
_entity.id
_entity.type
_entity.pdbx_description
1 polymer ?
#
loop_
_entity_poly.entity_id
_entity_poly.type
_entity_poly.pdbx_seq_one_letter_code
_entity_poly.pdbx_strand_id
1 'polypeptide(L)'
;HTSAAVGRPKVDSAAETIRALNPDVEVIPHRTRLTAENALGLLDGWDVVIDGTDNFPTRYLVNDATVMLGLPLVHGAVLGFNGQVGVFDARRGPCYRCLHPAPPPAGSVPSCAEAGVLGVLPGIIGTMQAAEALKLVIGGGQPLLGRLALLDAWGAHLREIPVAKNPACPVCGENPSITALVTEADTCVVPRTPEVE
;
A
#
# COMPACT_ATOMS: atom_id res chain seq x y z
N HIS A 1 -5.00 9.75 14.23
CA HIS A 1 -4.46 9.54 15.59
C HIS A 1 -4.22 10.88 16.24
N THR A 2 -4.65 11.04 17.49
CA THR A 2 -4.43 12.26 18.28
C THR A 2 -3.17 12.13 19.15
N SER A 3 -2.68 13.24 19.72
CA SER A 3 -1.57 13.21 20.70
C SER A 3 -1.87 12.34 21.93
N ALA A 4 -3.15 12.24 22.32
CA ALA A 4 -3.58 11.37 23.43
C ALA A 4 -3.48 9.87 23.09
N ALA A 5 -3.32 9.50 21.82
CA ALA A 5 -3.17 8.12 21.38
C ALA A 5 -1.70 7.68 21.24
N VAL A 6 -0.72 8.55 21.58
CA VAL A 6 0.70 8.19 21.57
C VAL A 6 0.96 7.03 22.53
N GLY A 7 1.69 5.99 22.04
CA GLY A 7 1.97 4.76 22.80
C GLY A 7 0.88 3.69 22.73
N ARG A 8 -0.29 3.99 22.15
CA ARG A 8 -1.36 3.00 21.93
C ARG A 8 -1.19 2.32 20.56
N PRO A 9 -1.66 1.06 20.41
CA PRO A 9 -1.71 0.42 19.09
C PRO A 9 -2.50 1.27 18.08
N LYS A 10 -1.94 1.49 16.89
CA LYS A 10 -2.59 2.31 15.85
C LYS A 10 -3.95 1.75 15.42
N VAL A 11 -4.10 0.43 15.39
CA VAL A 11 -5.36 -0.24 15.04
C VAL A 11 -6.50 0.09 16.00
N ASP A 12 -6.21 0.25 17.30
CA ASP A 12 -7.23 0.62 18.28
C ASP A 12 -7.69 2.06 18.11
N SER A 13 -6.73 2.97 17.97
CA SER A 13 -7.02 4.38 17.72
C SER A 13 -7.79 4.58 16.41
N ALA A 14 -7.47 3.82 15.37
CA ALA A 14 -8.20 3.84 14.10
C ALA A 14 -9.64 3.32 14.28
N ALA A 15 -9.80 2.18 14.98
CA ALA A 15 -11.12 1.60 15.24
C ALA A 15 -12.03 2.55 16.03
N GLU A 16 -11.50 3.24 17.05
CA GLU A 16 -12.24 4.25 17.81
C GLU A 16 -12.70 5.40 16.91
N THR A 17 -11.81 5.92 16.06
CA THR A 17 -12.14 7.00 15.15
C THR A 17 -13.23 6.60 14.15
N ILE A 18 -13.14 5.41 13.57
CA ILE A 18 -14.12 4.91 12.60
C ILE A 18 -15.49 4.75 13.27
N ARG A 19 -15.55 4.13 14.46
CA ARG A 19 -16.80 3.95 15.20
C ARG A 19 -17.43 5.26 15.64
N ALA A 20 -16.62 6.27 15.93
CA ALA A 20 -17.12 7.61 16.26
C ALA A 20 -17.72 8.33 15.06
N LEU A 21 -17.23 8.05 13.84
CA LEU A 21 -17.76 8.61 12.59
C LEU A 21 -19.00 7.84 12.11
N ASN A 22 -18.97 6.52 12.17
CA ASN A 22 -20.09 5.67 11.77
C ASN A 22 -20.10 4.40 12.63
N PRO A 23 -21.02 4.31 13.61
CA PRO A 23 -21.13 3.15 14.50
C PRO A 23 -21.62 1.88 13.82
N ASP A 24 -22.24 1.98 12.63
CA ASP A 24 -22.75 0.83 11.88
C ASP A 24 -21.65 0.09 11.09
N VAL A 25 -20.44 0.66 11.03
CA VAL A 25 -19.28 0.00 10.41
C VAL A 25 -18.65 -0.99 11.37
N GLU A 26 -18.64 -2.27 10.99
CA GLU A 26 -17.89 -3.28 11.72
C GLU A 26 -16.38 -3.08 11.48
N VAL A 27 -15.63 -2.92 12.58
CA VAL A 27 -14.17 -2.76 12.52
C VAL A 27 -13.52 -3.94 13.23
N ILE A 28 -12.68 -4.69 12.51
CA ILE A 28 -11.92 -5.85 13.02
C ILE A 28 -10.43 -5.46 13.12
N PRO A 29 -9.96 -5.01 14.29
CA PRO A 29 -8.57 -4.59 14.46
C PRO A 29 -7.66 -5.80 14.68
N HIS A 30 -6.64 -5.96 13.86
CA HIS A 30 -5.60 -6.97 14.01
C HIS A 30 -4.34 -6.37 14.63
N ARG A 31 -4.06 -6.67 15.90
CA ARG A 31 -2.84 -6.23 16.61
C ARG A 31 -1.68 -7.17 16.29
N THR A 32 -1.32 -7.27 15.02
CA THR A 32 -0.24 -8.13 14.57
C THR A 32 0.55 -7.46 13.45
N ARG A 33 1.81 -7.85 13.28
CA ARG A 33 2.59 -7.51 12.09
C ARG A 33 2.17 -8.45 10.96
N LEU A 34 1.98 -7.90 9.76
CA LEU A 34 1.74 -8.72 8.58
C LEU A 34 3.04 -9.42 8.17
N THR A 35 2.96 -10.75 8.00
CA THR A 35 4.08 -11.61 7.62
C THR A 35 3.64 -12.60 6.54
N ALA A 36 4.60 -13.30 5.91
CA ALA A 36 4.28 -14.31 4.90
C ALA A 36 3.37 -15.42 5.45
N GLU A 37 3.51 -15.76 6.74
CA GLU A 37 2.76 -16.83 7.38
C GLU A 37 1.29 -16.46 7.64
N ASN A 38 0.99 -15.17 7.85
CA ASN A 38 -0.36 -14.74 8.25
C ASN A 38 -1.09 -13.94 7.17
N ALA A 39 -0.41 -13.46 6.13
CA ALA A 39 -0.98 -12.53 5.17
C ALA A 39 -2.18 -13.11 4.41
N LEU A 40 -2.09 -14.36 3.94
CA LEU A 40 -3.23 -14.99 3.24
C LEU A 40 -4.45 -15.09 4.16
N GLY A 41 -4.28 -15.57 5.40
CA GLY A 41 -5.39 -15.73 6.32
C GLY A 41 -6.01 -14.40 6.79
N LEU A 42 -5.22 -13.30 6.83
CA LEU A 42 -5.72 -11.98 7.20
C LEU A 42 -6.43 -11.26 6.05
N LEU A 43 -6.05 -11.57 4.81
CA LEU A 43 -6.60 -10.91 3.62
C LEU A 43 -7.71 -11.72 2.94
N ASP A 44 -7.86 -13.00 3.26
CA ASP A 44 -8.93 -13.83 2.71
C ASP A 44 -10.32 -13.37 3.17
N GLY A 45 -11.29 -13.46 2.26
CA GLY A 45 -12.68 -13.09 2.53
C GLY A 45 -13.00 -11.59 2.41
N TRP A 46 -12.03 -10.74 2.07
CA TRP A 46 -12.27 -9.32 1.77
C TRP A 46 -12.49 -9.09 0.28
N ASP A 47 -13.23 -8.03 -0.06
CA ASP A 47 -13.51 -7.66 -1.46
C ASP A 47 -12.42 -6.79 -2.08
N VAL A 48 -11.75 -5.96 -1.25
CA VAL A 48 -10.73 -4.99 -1.67
C VAL A 48 -9.69 -4.84 -0.57
N VAL A 49 -8.43 -4.78 -0.94
CA VAL A 49 -7.32 -4.45 -0.04
C VAL A 49 -6.83 -3.05 -0.33
N ILE A 50 -6.68 -2.22 0.71
CA ILE A 50 -6.08 -0.87 0.60
C ILE A 50 -4.72 -0.90 1.28
N ASP A 51 -3.67 -0.58 0.53
CA ASP A 51 -2.30 -0.51 1.04
C ASP A 51 -1.90 0.95 1.31
N GLY A 52 -1.69 1.27 2.58
CA GLY A 52 -1.14 2.54 3.05
C GLY A 52 0.20 2.35 3.77
N THR A 53 0.97 1.32 3.42
CA THR A 53 2.25 1.02 4.06
C THR A 53 3.38 1.93 3.54
N ASP A 54 4.36 2.19 4.40
CA ASP A 54 5.48 3.09 4.15
C ASP A 54 6.80 2.36 3.89
N ASN A 55 6.75 1.04 3.75
CA ASN A 55 7.93 0.21 3.52
C ASN A 55 7.74 -0.78 2.37
N PHE A 56 8.82 -1.05 1.64
CA PHE A 56 8.78 -1.95 0.49
C PHE A 56 8.47 -3.42 0.86
N PRO A 57 9.07 -4.03 1.91
CA PRO A 57 8.79 -5.42 2.25
C PRO A 57 7.29 -5.71 2.42
N THR A 58 6.59 -4.88 3.19
CA THR A 58 5.15 -5.04 3.40
C THR A 58 4.35 -4.80 2.12
N ARG A 59 4.73 -3.81 1.31
CA ARG A 59 4.08 -3.50 0.04
C ARG A 59 4.16 -4.66 -0.95
N TYR A 60 5.33 -5.28 -1.09
CA TYR A 60 5.50 -6.46 -1.95
C TYR A 60 4.73 -7.66 -1.42
N LEU A 61 4.76 -7.88 -0.10
CA LEU A 61 4.01 -8.95 0.55
C LEU A 61 2.49 -8.80 0.32
N VAL A 62 1.95 -7.59 0.49
CA VAL A 62 0.53 -7.30 0.24
C VAL A 62 0.17 -7.54 -1.22
N ASN A 63 0.99 -7.04 -2.15
CA ASN A 63 0.77 -7.28 -3.57
C ASN A 63 0.74 -8.78 -3.91
N ASP A 64 1.73 -9.53 -3.44
CA ASP A 64 1.84 -10.95 -3.78
C ASP A 64 0.67 -11.74 -3.18
N ALA A 65 0.29 -11.44 -1.94
CA ALA A 65 -0.87 -12.03 -1.29
C ALA A 65 -2.18 -11.72 -2.04
N THR A 66 -2.37 -10.48 -2.46
CA THR A 66 -3.59 -10.10 -3.23
C THR A 66 -3.63 -10.75 -4.61
N VAL A 67 -2.48 -10.95 -5.27
CA VAL A 67 -2.43 -11.71 -6.53
C VAL A 67 -2.82 -13.17 -6.30
N MET A 68 -2.30 -13.82 -5.26
CA MET A 68 -2.60 -15.23 -4.93
C MET A 68 -4.06 -15.42 -4.54
N LEU A 69 -4.66 -14.47 -3.82
CA LEU A 69 -6.08 -14.52 -3.43
C LEU A 69 -7.02 -14.01 -4.54
N GLY A 70 -6.48 -13.42 -5.61
CA GLY A 70 -7.28 -12.81 -6.66
C GLY A 70 -8.06 -11.58 -6.19
N LEU A 71 -7.51 -10.79 -5.27
CA LEU A 71 -8.12 -9.58 -4.74
C LEU A 71 -7.58 -8.33 -5.44
N PRO A 72 -8.41 -7.32 -5.67
CA PRO A 72 -7.94 -6.01 -6.10
C PRO A 72 -7.21 -5.30 -4.96
N LEU A 73 -6.09 -4.64 -5.29
CA LEU A 73 -5.27 -3.85 -4.40
C LEU A 73 -5.35 -2.38 -4.78
N VAL A 74 -5.78 -1.54 -3.88
CA VAL A 74 -5.69 -0.07 -4.01
C VAL A 74 -4.42 0.39 -3.31
N HIS A 75 -3.41 0.68 -4.11
CA HIS A 75 -2.10 1.12 -3.64
C HIS A 75 -2.05 2.64 -3.47
N GLY A 76 -1.46 3.11 -2.38
CA GLY A 76 -1.08 4.50 -2.16
C GLY A 76 0.30 4.61 -1.55
N ALA A 77 1.07 5.60 -1.98
CA ALA A 77 2.36 5.89 -1.37
C ALA A 77 2.64 7.39 -1.39
N VAL A 78 3.44 7.84 -0.42
CA VAL A 78 3.85 9.24 -0.27
C VAL A 78 5.34 9.31 0.04
N LEU A 79 6.02 10.33 -0.49
CA LEU A 79 7.42 10.62 -0.19
C LEU A 79 7.69 12.11 -0.45
N GLY A 80 8.22 12.83 0.54
CA GLY A 80 8.47 14.26 0.43
C GLY A 80 7.18 15.02 0.11
N PHE A 81 7.12 15.60 -1.08
CA PHE A 81 5.98 16.35 -1.61
C PHE A 81 5.18 15.57 -2.65
N ASN A 82 5.54 14.32 -2.90
CA ASN A 82 4.95 13.50 -3.96
C ASN A 82 4.08 12.39 -3.39
N GLY A 83 2.98 12.11 -4.07
CA GLY A 83 2.09 11.01 -3.79
C GLY A 83 1.73 10.22 -5.03
N GLN A 84 1.33 8.98 -4.85
CA GLN A 84 0.85 8.14 -5.94
C GLN A 84 -0.32 7.27 -5.49
N VAL A 85 -1.24 7.00 -6.42
CA VAL A 85 -2.37 6.09 -6.23
C VAL A 85 -2.55 5.25 -7.49
N GLY A 86 -2.83 3.97 -7.32
CA GLY A 86 -3.15 3.06 -8.42
C GLY A 86 -3.98 1.89 -7.95
N VAL A 87 -4.65 1.24 -8.89
CA VAL A 87 -5.38 -0.01 -8.66
C VAL A 87 -4.68 -1.14 -9.39
N PHE A 88 -4.35 -2.19 -8.66
CA PHE A 88 -3.72 -3.40 -9.17
C PHE A 88 -4.66 -4.59 -9.00
N ASP A 89 -4.99 -5.28 -10.08
CA ASP A 89 -5.80 -6.50 -10.08
C ASP A 89 -5.27 -7.44 -11.16
N ALA A 90 -4.54 -8.46 -10.76
CA ALA A 90 -3.88 -9.38 -11.68
C ALA A 90 -4.83 -10.15 -12.60
N ARG A 91 -6.12 -10.25 -12.26
CA ARG A 91 -7.17 -10.89 -13.10
C ARG A 91 -7.61 -10.00 -14.26
N ARG A 92 -7.53 -8.67 -14.10
CA ARG A 92 -8.06 -7.69 -15.06
C ARG A 92 -6.99 -6.77 -15.66
N GLY A 93 -5.78 -6.76 -15.08
CA GLY A 93 -4.72 -5.84 -15.47
C GLY A 93 -3.37 -6.14 -14.81
N PRO A 94 -2.53 -5.12 -14.60
CA PRO A 94 -1.25 -5.28 -13.93
C PRO A 94 -1.40 -5.52 -12.44
N CYS A 95 -0.40 -6.17 -11.82
CA CYS A 95 -0.13 -6.10 -10.39
C CYS A 95 1.01 -5.09 -10.14
N TYR A 96 1.32 -4.82 -8.86
CA TYR A 96 2.40 -3.89 -8.49
C TYR A 96 3.76 -4.31 -9.03
N ARG A 97 4.07 -5.63 -9.08
CA ARG A 97 5.32 -6.14 -9.67
C ARG A 97 5.37 -6.05 -11.20
N CYS A 98 4.28 -5.77 -11.88
CA CYS A 98 4.36 -5.43 -13.32
C CYS A 98 5.07 -4.10 -13.53
N LEU A 99 4.92 -3.15 -12.61
CA LEU A 99 5.60 -1.85 -12.62
C LEU A 99 6.98 -1.92 -11.94
N HIS A 100 7.06 -2.61 -10.81
CA HIS A 100 8.26 -2.73 -9.97
C HIS A 100 8.55 -4.22 -9.72
N PRO A 101 9.26 -4.93 -10.61
CA PRO A 101 9.46 -6.38 -10.52
C PRO A 101 10.16 -6.85 -9.24
N ALA A 102 11.06 -6.04 -8.71
CA ALA A 102 11.82 -6.30 -7.49
C ALA A 102 11.91 -5.04 -6.61
N PRO A 103 12.11 -5.20 -5.30
CA PRO A 103 12.40 -4.08 -4.42
C PRO A 103 13.63 -3.30 -4.89
N PRO A 104 13.66 -1.97 -4.68
CA PRO A 104 14.84 -1.18 -4.97
C PRO A 104 16.02 -1.66 -4.10
N PRO A 105 17.27 -1.51 -4.58
CA PRO A 105 18.44 -1.82 -3.77
C PRO A 105 18.43 -1.09 -2.44
N ALA A 106 18.94 -1.73 -1.39
CA ALA A 106 19.01 -1.13 -0.05
C ALA A 106 19.71 0.24 -0.10
N GLY A 107 19.10 1.25 0.53
CA GLY A 107 19.61 2.62 0.59
C GLY A 107 19.47 3.44 -0.70
N SER A 108 18.88 2.90 -1.79
CA SER A 108 18.68 3.66 -3.04
C SER A 108 17.49 4.62 -2.98
N VAL A 109 16.54 4.37 -2.08
CA VAL A 109 15.37 5.23 -1.85
C VAL A 109 15.34 5.59 -0.37
N PRO A 110 15.30 6.88 -0.01
CA PRO A 110 15.21 7.28 1.38
C PRO A 110 13.88 6.82 1.98
N SER A 111 13.89 6.49 3.25
CA SER A 111 12.65 6.23 4.01
C SER A 111 11.85 7.53 4.21
N CYS A 112 10.56 7.40 4.52
CA CYS A 112 9.72 8.56 4.89
C CYS A 112 10.27 9.31 6.11
N ALA A 113 10.99 8.62 7.00
CA ALA A 113 11.62 9.23 8.17
C ALA A 113 12.85 10.10 7.79
N GLU A 114 13.58 9.73 6.75
CA GLU A 114 14.74 10.46 6.24
C GLU A 114 14.35 11.63 5.33
N ALA A 115 13.46 11.38 4.36
CA ALA A 115 13.03 12.38 3.39
C ALA A 115 11.98 13.35 3.95
N GLY A 116 11.27 12.95 5.00
CA GLY A 116 10.08 13.62 5.47
C GLY A 116 8.87 13.42 4.54
N VAL A 117 7.72 13.87 4.98
CA VAL A 117 6.47 13.86 4.21
C VAL A 117 5.68 15.12 4.53
N LEU A 118 5.16 15.79 3.51
CA LEU A 118 4.23 16.91 3.69
C LEU A 118 2.98 16.40 4.40
N GLY A 119 2.69 16.91 5.61
CA GLY A 119 1.71 16.34 6.55
C GLY A 119 0.28 16.20 6.02
N VAL A 120 -0.12 17.01 5.02
CA VAL A 120 -1.45 16.92 4.38
C VAL A 120 -1.51 15.85 3.28
N LEU A 121 -0.36 15.41 2.76
CA LEU A 121 -0.30 14.52 1.61
C LEU A 121 -0.90 13.12 1.89
N PRO A 122 -0.67 12.48 3.06
CA PRO A 122 -1.35 11.23 3.39
C PRO A 122 -2.88 11.34 3.40
N GLY A 123 -3.42 12.50 3.80
CA GLY A 123 -4.86 12.77 3.73
C GLY A 123 -5.38 12.80 2.30
N ILE A 124 -4.69 13.49 1.41
CA ILE A 124 -5.07 13.56 -0.01
C ILE A 124 -5.01 12.17 -0.64
N ILE A 125 -3.88 11.48 -0.50
CA ILE A 125 -3.67 10.15 -1.08
C ILE A 125 -4.64 9.13 -0.49
N GLY A 126 -4.86 9.12 0.83
CA GLY A 126 -5.81 8.22 1.48
C GLY A 126 -7.25 8.44 1.03
N THR A 127 -7.66 9.68 0.79
CA THR A 127 -8.98 10.00 0.24
C THR A 127 -9.11 9.53 -1.21
N MET A 128 -8.07 9.68 -2.02
CA MET A 128 -8.05 9.12 -3.38
C MET A 128 -8.14 7.59 -3.37
N GLN A 129 -7.40 6.92 -2.46
CA GLN A 129 -7.51 5.46 -2.29
C GLN A 129 -8.94 5.05 -1.89
N ALA A 130 -9.57 5.76 -0.97
CA ALA A 130 -10.96 5.49 -0.58
C ALA A 130 -11.91 5.61 -1.77
N ALA A 131 -11.75 6.64 -2.61
CA ALA A 131 -12.56 6.79 -3.82
C ALA A 131 -12.36 5.62 -4.81
N GLU A 132 -11.12 5.13 -4.99
CA GLU A 132 -10.85 3.96 -5.83
C GLU A 132 -11.49 2.68 -5.26
N ALA A 133 -11.39 2.47 -3.94
CA ALA A 133 -12.03 1.33 -3.29
C ALA A 133 -13.55 1.37 -3.45
N LEU A 134 -14.19 2.53 -3.29
CA LEU A 134 -15.63 2.70 -3.50
C LEU A 134 -16.04 2.37 -4.94
N LYS A 135 -15.27 2.80 -5.96
CA LYS A 135 -15.55 2.42 -7.37
C LYS A 135 -15.52 0.92 -7.56
N LEU A 136 -14.57 0.23 -6.94
CA LEU A 136 -14.46 -1.24 -7.02
C LEU A 136 -15.65 -1.93 -6.36
N VAL A 137 -16.06 -1.50 -5.17
CA VAL A 137 -17.17 -2.08 -4.40
C VAL A 137 -18.52 -1.80 -5.07
N ILE A 138 -18.73 -0.59 -5.56
CA ILE A 138 -19.99 -0.20 -6.23
C ILE A 138 -20.06 -0.78 -7.64
N GLY A 139 -18.93 -1.12 -8.24
CA GLY A 139 -18.87 -1.58 -9.64
C GLY A 139 -19.13 -0.46 -10.64
N GLY A 140 -18.79 0.80 -10.28
CA GLY A 140 -19.07 1.98 -11.09
C GLY A 140 -17.85 2.88 -11.27
N GLY A 141 -17.98 3.86 -12.18
CA GLY A 141 -16.90 4.79 -12.49
C GLY A 141 -15.76 4.15 -13.30
N GLN A 142 -14.61 4.79 -13.30
CA GLN A 142 -13.39 4.33 -13.98
C GLN A 142 -12.27 4.20 -12.94
N PRO A 143 -12.05 3.00 -12.35
CA PRO A 143 -10.93 2.77 -11.46
C PRO A 143 -9.59 3.02 -12.15
N LEU A 144 -8.54 3.35 -11.37
CA LEU A 144 -7.17 3.52 -11.86
C LEU A 144 -6.50 2.18 -12.23
N LEU A 145 -7.25 1.20 -12.70
CA LEU A 145 -6.71 -0.06 -13.18
C LEU A 145 -5.91 0.16 -14.48
N GLY A 146 -4.64 -0.27 -14.48
CA GLY A 146 -3.71 -0.05 -15.59
C GLY A 146 -3.23 1.40 -15.70
N ARG A 147 -3.42 2.21 -14.68
CA ARG A 147 -2.96 3.60 -14.58
C ARG A 147 -2.43 3.89 -13.18
N LEU A 148 -1.44 4.76 -13.09
CA LEU A 148 -0.93 5.28 -11.83
C LEU A 148 -1.09 6.80 -11.84
N ALA A 149 -1.86 7.34 -10.91
CA ALA A 149 -1.96 8.76 -10.67
C ALA A 149 -0.77 9.22 -9.82
N LEU A 150 -0.06 10.24 -10.28
CA LEU A 150 1.08 10.85 -9.63
C LEU A 150 0.74 12.29 -9.27
N LEU A 151 0.81 12.61 -7.98
CA LEU A 151 0.57 13.94 -7.43
C LEU A 151 1.89 14.56 -7.00
N ASP A 152 2.22 15.72 -7.56
CA ASP A 152 3.17 16.67 -7.01
C ASP A 152 2.39 17.75 -6.24
N ALA A 153 2.37 17.65 -4.92
CA ALA A 153 1.63 18.58 -4.08
C ALA A 153 2.27 19.97 -4.01
N TRP A 154 3.59 20.07 -4.28
CA TRP A 154 4.29 21.35 -4.27
C TRP A 154 4.05 22.16 -5.54
N GLY A 155 4.09 21.49 -6.69
CA GLY A 155 3.81 22.08 -8.00
C GLY A 155 2.32 22.11 -8.36
N ALA A 156 1.43 21.53 -7.53
CA ALA A 156 0.00 21.34 -7.81
C ALA A 156 -0.27 20.61 -9.13
N HIS A 157 0.54 19.62 -9.45
CA HIS A 157 0.39 18.82 -10.66
C HIS A 157 -0.13 17.42 -10.34
N LEU A 158 -1.20 17.04 -11.03
CA LEU A 158 -1.70 15.65 -11.06
C LEU A 158 -1.59 15.14 -12.49
N ARG A 159 -0.93 13.98 -12.64
CA ARG A 159 -0.78 13.30 -13.93
C ARG A 159 -1.04 11.81 -13.80
N GLU A 160 -1.51 11.19 -14.85
CA GLU A 160 -1.64 9.75 -14.93
C GLU A 160 -0.59 9.19 -15.89
N ILE A 161 -0.01 8.05 -15.54
CA ILE A 161 0.85 7.27 -16.42
C ILE A 161 0.23 5.88 -16.65
N PRO A 162 0.30 5.32 -17.87
CA PRO A 162 -0.17 3.99 -18.14
C PRO A 162 0.73 2.95 -17.47
N VAL A 163 0.12 1.88 -16.95
CA VAL A 163 0.82 0.72 -16.41
C VAL A 163 0.28 -0.52 -17.12
N ALA A 164 1.10 -1.12 -17.96
CA ALA A 164 0.73 -2.34 -18.67
C ALA A 164 0.98 -3.60 -17.82
N LYS A 165 0.18 -4.65 -18.06
CA LYS A 165 0.50 -5.98 -17.53
C LYS A 165 1.78 -6.49 -18.18
N ASN A 166 2.72 -6.97 -17.35
CA ASN A 166 4.00 -7.51 -17.83
C ASN A 166 3.88 -9.04 -17.96
N PRO A 167 3.98 -9.62 -19.17
CA PRO A 167 3.95 -11.07 -19.37
C PRO A 167 5.09 -11.81 -18.60
N ALA A 168 6.22 -11.13 -18.38
CA ALA A 168 7.34 -11.67 -17.60
C ALA A 168 7.28 -11.32 -16.11
N CYS A 169 6.13 -10.85 -15.60
CA CYS A 169 6.00 -10.51 -14.20
C CYS A 169 6.26 -11.72 -13.30
N PRO A 170 7.10 -11.60 -12.25
CA PRO A 170 7.50 -12.73 -11.43
C PRO A 170 6.36 -13.34 -10.62
N VAL A 171 5.22 -12.64 -10.41
CA VAL A 171 4.09 -13.17 -9.62
C VAL A 171 2.81 -13.36 -10.42
N CYS A 172 2.51 -12.53 -11.42
CA CYS A 172 1.27 -12.60 -12.20
C CYS A 172 1.49 -12.78 -13.73
N GLY A 173 2.73 -13.01 -14.15
CA GLY A 173 3.08 -13.26 -15.55
C GLY A 173 2.69 -14.65 -16.03
N GLU A 174 3.08 -14.98 -17.26
CA GLU A 174 2.78 -16.28 -17.88
C GLU A 174 3.51 -17.44 -17.22
N ASN A 175 4.72 -17.19 -16.70
CA ASN A 175 5.55 -18.19 -16.00
C ASN A 175 6.04 -17.59 -14.67
N PRO A 176 5.17 -17.51 -13.64
CA PRO A 176 5.53 -16.87 -12.39
C PRO A 176 6.59 -17.67 -11.63
N SER A 177 7.64 -17.00 -11.17
CA SER A 177 8.68 -17.58 -10.32
C SER A 177 8.38 -17.44 -8.82
N ILE A 178 7.49 -16.50 -8.44
CA ILE A 178 7.04 -16.29 -7.07
C ILE A 178 5.68 -17.00 -6.92
N THR A 179 5.70 -18.20 -6.35
CA THR A 179 4.51 -19.06 -6.15
C THR A 179 4.13 -19.22 -4.68
N ALA A 180 4.92 -18.66 -3.77
CA ALA A 180 4.66 -18.62 -2.34
C ALA A 180 5.05 -17.25 -1.78
N LEU A 181 4.42 -16.85 -0.67
CA LEU A 181 4.77 -15.60 -0.01
C LEU A 181 6.14 -15.70 0.65
N VAL A 182 6.92 -14.64 0.49
CA VAL A 182 8.22 -14.48 1.13
C VAL A 182 8.21 -13.13 1.84
N THR A 183 8.69 -13.11 3.08
CA THR A 183 8.97 -11.85 3.77
C THR A 183 10.30 -11.33 3.23
N GLU A 184 10.25 -10.30 2.39
CA GLU A 184 11.45 -9.62 1.93
C GLU A 184 12.21 -9.05 3.14
N ALA A 185 13.54 -9.14 3.12
CA ALA A 185 14.35 -8.55 4.17
C ALA A 185 14.16 -7.02 4.18
N ASP A 186 14.09 -6.40 5.37
CA ASP A 186 14.05 -4.95 5.50
C ASP A 186 15.29 -4.36 4.84
N THR A 187 15.11 -3.73 3.68
CA THR A 187 16.17 -3.03 2.96
C THR A 187 16.46 -1.64 3.56
N CYS A 188 15.62 -1.19 4.48
CA CYS A 188 15.85 0.02 5.27
C CYS A 188 16.73 -0.30 6.48
N VAL A 189 18.05 -0.33 6.28
CA VAL A 189 19.00 -0.28 7.40
C VAL A 189 19.04 1.17 7.86
N VAL A 190 18.36 1.50 8.95
CA VAL A 190 18.60 2.74 9.68
C VAL A 190 20.01 2.61 10.28
N PRO A 191 20.98 3.44 9.91
CA PRO A 191 22.25 3.48 10.64
C PRO A 191 21.92 3.87 12.08
N ARG A 192 22.22 2.99 13.04
CA ARG A 192 22.19 3.38 14.44
C ARG A 192 23.22 4.51 14.60
N THR A 193 22.75 5.71 14.89
CA THR A 193 23.62 6.77 15.39
C THR A 193 24.34 6.21 16.62
N PRO A 194 25.69 6.26 16.69
CA PRO A 194 26.38 5.87 17.90
C PRO A 194 25.89 6.79 19.02
N GLU A 195 25.49 6.18 20.14
CA GLU A 195 25.20 6.90 21.36
C GLU A 195 26.46 7.68 21.70
N VAL A 196 26.34 9.00 21.75
CA VAL A 196 27.43 9.89 22.25
C VAL A 196 27.48 9.70 23.76
N GLU A 197 28.54 9.08 24.26
CA GLU A 197 28.89 9.03 25.68
C GLU A 197 29.13 10.43 26.26
#